data_6c7a4d25b8ccb24bcb31947f9d35e9b6
#
_entry.id   6c7a4d25b8ccb24bcb31947f9d35e9b6
#
_cell.length_a   1.000
_cell.length_b   1.000
_cell.length_c   1.000
_cell.angle_alpha   90.00
_cell.angle_beta   90.00
_cell.angle_gamma   90.00
#
_symmetry.space_group_name_H-M   'P 1'
#
loop_
_entity.id
_entity.type
_entity.pdbx_description
1 polymer ?
#
loop_
_entity_poly.entity_id
_entity_poly.type
_entity_poly.pdbx_seq_one_letter_code
_entity_poly.pdbx_strand_id
1 'polypeptide(L)'
;MTQTLRAGVIGAGVFGGYHAAQYARLSGVSFSGVYDTHPNRAARVAMPLGGRAFADLESFLGAVDVVTVASPASHHAGQALAAIAAGKAVYVEKPI
;
A
#
# COMPACT_ATOMS: atom_id res chain seq x y z
N MET A 1 -10.07 20.95 12.15
CA MET A 1 -9.49 20.67 10.84
C MET A 1 -9.30 19.17 10.67
N THR A 2 -9.82 18.64 9.60
CA THR A 2 -9.81 17.20 9.38
C THR A 2 -8.50 16.80 8.69
N GLN A 3 -7.76 15.87 9.27
CA GLN A 3 -6.57 15.35 8.62
C GLN A 3 -6.97 14.26 7.62
N THR A 4 -6.38 14.31 6.46
CA THR A 4 -6.55 13.27 5.46
C THR A 4 -5.55 12.16 5.73
N LEU A 5 -6.05 10.93 5.88
CA LEU A 5 -5.18 9.77 6.04
C LEU A 5 -4.58 9.38 4.69
N ARG A 6 -3.28 9.17 4.69
CA ARG A 6 -2.58 8.72 3.49
C ARG A 6 -2.52 7.20 3.53
N ALA A 7 -3.00 6.56 2.49
CA ALA A 7 -3.08 5.10 2.45
C ALA A 7 -2.35 4.54 1.26
N GLY A 8 -1.76 3.38 1.43
CA GLY A 8 -1.06 2.70 0.36
C GLY A 8 -1.14 1.19 0.50
N VAL A 9 -0.68 0.50 -0.52
CA VAL A 9 -0.75 -0.96 -0.60
C VAL A 9 0.64 -1.53 -0.89
N ILE A 10 1.00 -2.56 -0.16
CA ILE A 10 2.17 -3.38 -0.48
C ILE A 10 1.68 -4.63 -1.19
N GLY A 11 2.12 -4.82 -2.42
CA GLY A 11 1.72 -5.94 -3.26
C GLY A 11 0.74 -5.52 -4.35
N ALA A 12 1.12 -5.76 -5.60
CA ALA A 12 0.38 -5.32 -6.77
C ALA A 12 -0.35 -6.46 -7.50
N GLY A 13 -0.68 -7.52 -6.77
CA GLY A 13 -1.48 -8.61 -7.32
C GLY A 13 -2.97 -8.27 -7.33
N VAL A 14 -3.82 -9.29 -7.49
CA VAL A 14 -5.26 -9.10 -7.60
C VAL A 14 -5.85 -8.42 -6.37
N PHE A 15 -5.52 -8.92 -5.19
CA PHE A 15 -6.06 -8.33 -3.95
C PHE A 15 -5.46 -6.97 -3.66
N GLY A 16 -4.17 -6.76 -3.96
CA GLY A 16 -3.55 -5.46 -3.83
C GLY A 16 -4.21 -4.42 -4.70
N GLY A 17 -4.52 -4.78 -5.94
CA GLY A 17 -5.24 -3.90 -6.85
C GLY A 17 -6.64 -3.57 -6.35
N TYR A 18 -7.33 -4.55 -5.78
CA TYR A 18 -8.65 -4.33 -5.20
C TYR A 18 -8.59 -3.32 -4.05
N HIS A 19 -7.66 -3.51 -3.12
CA HIS A 19 -7.50 -2.59 -1.98
C HIS A 19 -7.09 -1.19 -2.43
N ALA A 20 -6.21 -1.09 -3.42
CA ALA A 20 -5.80 0.21 -3.95
C ALA A 20 -7.01 0.96 -4.54
N ALA A 21 -7.87 0.26 -5.29
CA ALA A 21 -9.06 0.88 -5.85
C ALA A 21 -10.01 1.35 -4.75
N GLN A 22 -10.14 0.58 -3.67
CA GLN A 22 -10.98 0.98 -2.54
C GLN A 22 -10.44 2.24 -1.88
N TYR A 23 -9.14 2.32 -1.61
CA TYR A 23 -8.55 3.51 -1.02
C TYR A 23 -8.73 4.74 -1.90
N ALA A 24 -8.58 4.58 -3.21
CA ALA A 24 -8.72 5.70 -4.14
C ALA A 24 -10.14 6.28 -4.16
N ARG A 25 -11.13 5.50 -3.71
CA ARG A 25 -12.54 5.91 -3.71
C ARG A 25 -13.02 6.44 -2.38
N LEU A 26 -12.29 6.19 -1.29
CA LEU A 26 -12.74 6.57 0.05
C LEU A 26 -12.58 8.06 0.29
N SER A 27 -13.66 8.68 0.79
CA SER A 27 -13.63 10.05 1.24
C SER A 27 -12.76 10.17 2.50
N GLY A 28 -11.97 11.22 2.58
CA GLY A 28 -11.09 11.44 3.73
C GLY A 28 -9.80 10.63 3.68
N VAL A 29 -9.59 9.88 2.60
CA VAL A 29 -8.38 9.10 2.40
C VAL A 29 -7.68 9.58 1.13
N SER A 30 -6.40 9.80 1.24
CA SER A 30 -5.56 10.12 0.08
C SER A 30 -4.79 8.86 -0.29
N PHE A 31 -5.02 8.36 -1.50
CA PHE A 31 -4.30 7.18 -1.98
C PHE A 31 -2.91 7.59 -2.42
N SER A 32 -1.89 7.17 -1.66
CA SER A 32 -0.51 7.54 -1.95
C SER A 32 0.10 6.69 -3.05
N GLY A 33 -0.18 5.40 -3.06
CA GLY A 33 0.36 4.53 -4.10
C GLY A 33 0.57 3.11 -3.66
N VAL A 34 1.41 2.42 -4.43
CA VAL A 34 1.68 0.99 -4.28
C VAL A 34 3.18 0.74 -4.26
N TYR A 35 3.60 -0.14 -3.37
CA TYR A 35 4.94 -0.72 -3.40
C TYR A 35 4.84 -2.19 -3.78
N ASP A 36 5.70 -2.62 -4.70
CA ASP A 36 5.85 -4.02 -5.06
C ASP A 36 7.31 -4.23 -5.41
N THR A 37 7.81 -5.44 -5.16
CA THR A 37 9.19 -5.79 -5.53
C THR A 37 9.41 -5.70 -7.04
N HIS A 38 8.32 -5.68 -7.82
CA HIS A 38 8.35 -5.46 -9.26
C HIS A 38 7.74 -4.08 -9.55
N PRO A 39 8.57 -3.05 -9.79
CA PRO A 39 8.06 -1.67 -9.96
C PRO A 39 7.04 -1.53 -11.09
N ASN A 40 7.16 -2.31 -12.15
CA ASN A 40 6.20 -2.24 -13.25
C ASN A 40 4.81 -2.67 -12.83
N ARG A 41 4.70 -3.65 -11.93
CA ARG A 41 3.42 -4.07 -11.38
C ARG A 41 2.82 -2.97 -10.52
N ALA A 42 3.63 -2.34 -9.70
CA ALA A 42 3.18 -1.24 -8.86
C ALA A 42 2.63 -0.10 -9.69
N ALA A 43 3.33 0.26 -10.77
CA ALA A 43 2.89 1.33 -11.65
C ALA A 43 1.57 0.99 -12.34
N ARG A 44 1.42 -0.25 -12.78
CA ARG A 44 0.21 -0.70 -13.47
C ARG A 44 -1.03 -0.58 -12.59
N VAL A 45 -0.88 -0.79 -11.30
CA VAL A 45 -1.98 -0.67 -10.34
C VAL A 45 -2.19 0.78 -9.90
N ALA A 46 -1.10 1.46 -9.54
CA ALA A 46 -1.18 2.77 -8.88
C ALA A 46 -1.53 3.90 -9.83
N MET A 47 -0.92 3.94 -11.01
CA MET A 47 -1.03 5.11 -11.87
C MET A 47 -2.45 5.38 -12.38
N PRO A 48 -3.22 4.37 -12.80
CA PRO A 48 -4.60 4.63 -13.21
C PRO A 48 -5.48 5.19 -12.08
N LEU A 49 -5.06 4.99 -10.83
CA LEU A 49 -5.81 5.46 -9.66
C LEU A 49 -5.27 6.79 -9.11
N GLY A 50 -4.31 7.39 -9.79
CA GLY A 50 -3.73 8.66 -9.37
C GLY A 50 -2.66 8.54 -8.30
N GLY A 51 -2.20 7.33 -8.02
CA GLY A 51 -1.15 7.10 -7.04
C GLY A 51 0.22 6.92 -7.68
N ARG A 52 1.22 6.72 -6.84
CA ARG A 52 2.60 6.53 -7.28
C ARG A 52 3.02 5.08 -7.15
N ALA A 53 3.94 4.67 -8.01
CA ALA A 53 4.65 3.41 -7.86
C ALA A 53 5.93 3.69 -7.08
N PHE A 54 6.13 2.99 -5.97
CA PHE A 54 7.31 3.18 -5.13
C PHE A 54 8.33 2.09 -5.43
N ALA A 55 9.56 2.50 -5.61
CA ALA A 55 10.65 1.59 -5.95
C ALA A 55 11.25 0.92 -4.70
N ASP A 56 11.13 1.56 -3.54
CA ASP A 56 11.65 1.02 -2.29
C ASP A 56 10.64 1.17 -1.15
N LEU A 57 10.73 0.25 -0.21
CA LEU A 57 9.78 0.19 0.90
C LEU A 57 9.89 1.41 1.81
N GLU A 58 11.11 1.88 2.05
CA GLU A 58 11.34 3.03 2.93
C GLU A 58 10.64 4.28 2.43
N SER A 59 10.80 4.61 1.15
CA SER A 59 10.11 5.76 0.55
C SER A 59 8.60 5.59 0.61
N PHE A 60 8.11 4.37 0.37
CA PHE A 60 6.69 4.08 0.45
C PHE A 60 6.16 4.35 1.85
N LEU A 61 6.83 3.82 2.87
CA LEU A 61 6.39 3.98 4.26
C LEU A 61 6.38 5.44 4.68
N GLY A 62 7.30 6.24 4.18
CA GLY A 62 7.31 7.69 4.44
C GLY A 62 6.12 8.43 3.84
N ALA A 63 5.43 7.84 2.89
CA ALA A 63 4.34 8.49 2.17
C ALA A 63 2.95 8.04 2.62
N VAL A 64 2.85 7.18 3.63
CA VAL A 64 1.57 6.61 4.08
C VAL A 64 1.40 6.70 5.57
N ASP A 65 0.15 6.62 6.02
CA ASP A 65 -0.22 6.50 7.43
C ASP A 65 -0.84 5.13 7.70
N VAL A 66 -1.50 4.59 6.68
CA VAL A 66 -2.21 3.29 6.74
C VAL A 66 -1.73 2.44 5.58
N VAL A 67 -1.45 1.18 5.86
CA VAL A 67 -0.91 0.26 4.85
C VAL A 67 -1.72 -1.03 4.84
N THR A 68 -2.10 -1.47 3.65
CA THR A 68 -2.59 -2.83 3.43
C THR A 68 -1.46 -3.67 2.86
N VAL A 69 -1.15 -4.78 3.51
CA VAL A 69 -0.14 -5.73 3.04
C VAL A 69 -0.87 -6.87 2.32
N ALA A 70 -0.74 -6.90 1.00
CA ALA A 70 -1.41 -7.87 0.14
C ALA A 70 -0.42 -8.63 -0.75
N SER A 71 0.84 -8.65 -0.34
CA SER A 71 1.90 -9.39 -1.03
C SER A 71 1.78 -10.89 -0.72
N PRO A 72 2.56 -11.75 -1.41
CA PRO A 72 2.58 -13.17 -1.07
C PRO A 72 2.90 -13.42 0.41
N ALA A 73 2.34 -14.48 0.96
CA ALA A 73 2.46 -14.80 2.38
C ALA A 73 3.92 -14.86 2.85
N SER A 74 4.83 -15.30 2.00
CA SER A 74 6.25 -15.36 2.32
C SER A 74 6.87 -14.01 2.65
N HIS A 75 6.25 -12.92 2.21
CA HIS A 75 6.74 -11.56 2.46
C HIS A 75 5.96 -10.81 3.53
N HIS A 76 4.81 -11.33 3.95
CA HIS A 76 3.89 -10.61 4.85
C HIS A 76 4.56 -10.18 6.14
N ALA A 77 5.23 -11.11 6.82
CA ALA A 77 5.76 -10.84 8.15
C ALA A 77 6.79 -9.72 8.15
N GLY A 78 7.75 -9.80 7.23
CA GLY A 78 8.80 -8.78 7.15
C GLY A 78 8.25 -7.41 6.78
N GLN A 79 7.33 -7.36 5.85
CA GLN A 79 6.75 -6.10 5.40
C GLN A 79 5.85 -5.49 6.46
N ALA A 80 5.04 -6.32 7.12
CA ALA A 80 4.17 -5.84 8.19
C ALA A 80 5.00 -5.32 9.37
N LEU A 81 6.07 -6.02 9.74
CA LEU A 81 6.95 -5.58 10.83
C LEU A 81 7.63 -4.26 10.49
N ALA A 82 8.07 -4.09 9.25
CA ALA A 82 8.68 -2.83 8.82
C ALA A 82 7.69 -1.67 8.93
N ALA A 83 6.43 -1.89 8.54
CA ALA A 83 5.41 -0.86 8.62
C ALA A 83 5.07 -0.53 10.08
N ILE A 84 4.95 -1.53 10.93
CA ILE A 84 4.69 -1.32 12.35
C ILE A 84 5.84 -0.55 12.99
N ALA A 85 7.08 -0.92 12.68
CA ALA A 85 8.26 -0.24 13.20
C ALA A 85 8.31 1.22 12.77
N ALA A 86 7.73 1.54 11.61
CA ALA A 86 7.64 2.92 11.12
C ALA A 86 6.43 3.67 11.69
N GLY A 87 5.69 3.06 12.60
CA GLY A 87 4.55 3.70 13.24
C GLY A 87 3.29 3.77 12.40
N LYS A 88 3.14 2.87 11.42
CA LYS A 88 1.99 2.87 10.54
C LYS A 88 0.90 1.92 11.03
N ALA A 89 -0.36 2.24 10.71
CA ALA A 89 -1.45 1.30 10.90
C ALA A 89 -1.42 0.28 9.77
N VAL A 90 -1.56 -1.01 10.11
CA VAL A 90 -1.35 -2.08 9.14
C VAL A 90 -2.53 -3.03 9.13
N TYR A 91 -3.00 -3.34 7.92
CA TYR A 91 -3.95 -4.40 7.65
C TYR A 91 -3.26 -5.43 6.76
N VAL A 92 -3.27 -6.68 7.19
CA VAL A 92 -2.64 -7.76 6.43
C VAL A 92 -3.73 -8.64 5.82
N GLU A 93 -3.70 -8.76 4.48
CA GLU A 93 -4.62 -9.62 3.77
C GLU A 93 -4.29 -11.07 4.04
N LYS A 94 -5.31 -11.86 4.33
CA LYS A 94 -5.09 -13.28 4.59
C LYS A 94 -4.73 -14.00 3.30
N PRO A 95 -3.80 -14.96 3.37
CA PRO A 95 -3.56 -15.83 2.22
C PRO A 95 -4.77 -16.70 1.97
N ILE A 96 -5.05 -16.91 0.72
CA ILE A 96 -6.17 -17.75 0.30
C ILE A 96 -5.65 -19.07 -0.21
#